data_5ff60d9a195264b94107cea3ebbcadd2
#
_entry.id   5ff60d9a195264b94107cea3ebbcadd2
#
_cell.length_a   1.000
_cell.length_b   1.000
_cell.length_c   1.000
_cell.angle_alpha   90.00
_cell.angle_beta   90.00
_cell.angle_gamma   90.00
#
_symmetry.space_group_name_H-M   'P 1'
#
loop_
_entity.id
_entity.type
_entity.pdbx_description
1 polymer ?
#
loop_
_entity_poly.entity_id
_entity_poly.type
_entity_poly.pdbx_seq_one_letter_code
_entity_poly.pdbx_strand_id
1 'polypeptide(L)'
;MRKEIVLGHLIYCIYEPGFQRQGLVLEWPRLMSRKLTNKLNVYLEVGSHRTFAAALDWPGWCRMGRDEATALQTLFEYSSRYARILRPTRLGFQVPKDVSAFVVVERLKGNATTDFGAPDLAPASDVQPLDDTELRRLQAILKACWRAFDAAVEMADGKTLRTGPRGGGRTLDGVVQHVLGAETGYLSQLGGKVSQSEASLSPPERTHQAILKTLAASAHGEIAAHGPRGGKRWPPRYFVRREAWHVLDHVWEIEDRLK
;
A
#
# COMPACT_ATOMS: atom_id res chain seq x y z
N MET A 1 -25.62 50.66 -14.52
CA MET A 1 -25.52 50.00 -13.19
C MET A 1 -25.76 48.50 -13.41
N ARG A 2 -24.71 47.70 -13.34
CA ARG A 2 -24.81 46.25 -13.47
C ARG A 2 -25.05 45.66 -12.08
N LYS A 3 -26.07 44.82 -11.95
CA LYS A 3 -26.22 43.96 -10.76
C LYS A 3 -25.72 42.56 -11.13
N GLU A 4 -24.66 42.16 -10.50
CA GLU A 4 -24.18 40.77 -10.54
C GLU A 4 -24.95 39.96 -9.51
N ILE A 5 -25.55 38.87 -9.95
CA ILE A 5 -26.11 37.84 -9.08
C ILE A 5 -25.22 36.59 -9.29
N VAL A 6 -24.45 36.26 -8.30
CA VAL A 6 -23.63 35.05 -8.26
C VAL A 6 -24.47 33.93 -7.63
N LEU A 7 -24.83 32.96 -8.41
CA LEU A 7 -25.34 31.66 -7.92
C LEU A 7 -24.66 30.54 -8.73
N GLY A 8 -23.73 29.88 -8.07
CA GLY A 8 -23.26 28.52 -8.35
C GLY A 8 -22.89 28.18 -9.79
N HIS A 9 -21.63 28.36 -10.15
CA HIS A 9 -20.89 27.63 -11.20
C HIS A 9 -21.55 27.32 -12.57
N LEU A 10 -22.41 28.19 -13.07
CA LEU A 10 -22.83 28.15 -14.47
C LEU A 10 -22.97 29.57 -15.00
N ILE A 11 -22.05 30.00 -15.86
CA ILE A 11 -22.12 31.27 -16.57
C ILE A 11 -22.95 31.04 -17.82
N TYR A 12 -24.18 31.56 -17.84
CA TYR A 12 -24.97 31.70 -19.07
C TYR A 12 -24.67 33.05 -19.69
N CYS A 13 -24.10 33.07 -20.88
CA CYS A 13 -24.04 34.26 -21.71
C CYS A 13 -25.35 34.42 -22.48
N ILE A 14 -26.09 35.48 -22.17
CA ILE A 14 -27.26 35.91 -22.95
C ILE A 14 -26.75 36.70 -24.16
N TYR A 15 -27.20 36.30 -25.35
CA TYR A 15 -26.79 36.85 -26.65
C TYR A 15 -27.68 38.00 -27.02
N GLU A 16 -27.11 39.19 -27.25
CA GLU A 16 -27.82 40.28 -27.98
C GLU A 16 -27.39 40.29 -29.45
N PRO A 17 -28.33 40.48 -30.41
CA PRO A 17 -28.01 40.47 -31.82
C PRO A 17 -27.51 41.82 -32.29
N GLY A 18 -26.24 41.88 -32.74
CA GLY A 18 -25.76 43.10 -33.40
C GLY A 18 -24.25 43.39 -33.33
N PHE A 19 -23.39 42.41 -33.50
CA PHE A 19 -21.96 42.69 -33.69
C PHE A 19 -21.35 41.82 -34.81
N GLN A 20 -20.78 42.49 -35.82
CA GLN A 20 -20.12 41.88 -36.95
C GLN A 20 -18.88 41.09 -36.49
N ARG A 21 -18.74 39.88 -37.04
CA ARG A 21 -17.62 38.96 -36.80
C ARG A 21 -16.34 39.51 -37.41
N GLN A 22 -15.37 39.92 -36.59
CA GLN A 22 -13.94 39.80 -36.94
C GLN A 22 -13.45 38.52 -36.30
N GLY A 23 -12.98 37.57 -37.13
CA GLY A 23 -12.57 36.26 -36.72
C GLY A 23 -11.25 36.29 -35.93
N LEU A 24 -11.33 36.15 -34.62
CA LEU A 24 -10.24 35.72 -33.77
C LEU A 24 -10.35 34.19 -33.63
N VAL A 25 -9.57 33.49 -34.43
CA VAL A 25 -9.32 32.06 -34.20
C VAL A 25 -8.47 31.98 -32.92
N LEU A 26 -9.12 31.77 -31.79
CA LEU A 26 -8.44 31.36 -30.58
C LEU A 26 -7.97 29.91 -30.80
N GLU A 27 -6.72 29.76 -31.24
CA GLU A 27 -6.05 28.47 -31.13
C GLU A 27 -5.96 28.08 -29.65
N TRP A 28 -6.83 27.15 -29.25
CA TRP A 28 -6.66 26.46 -27.99
C TRP A 28 -5.30 25.73 -28.07
N PRO A 29 -4.38 25.97 -27.11
CA PRO A 29 -3.20 25.15 -27.07
C PRO A 29 -3.69 23.69 -26.96
N ARG A 30 -3.40 22.89 -27.98
CA ARG A 30 -3.50 21.43 -27.86
C ARG A 30 -2.80 21.07 -26.58
N LEU A 31 -3.58 20.68 -25.54
CA LEU A 31 -3.03 19.96 -24.41
C LEU A 31 -2.26 18.79 -25.05
N MET A 32 -0.95 18.94 -25.14
CA MET A 32 -0.07 17.85 -25.47
C MET A 32 -0.49 16.71 -24.55
N SER A 33 -1.03 15.66 -25.14
CA SER A 33 -1.22 14.39 -24.48
C SER A 33 0.12 14.03 -23.86
N ARG A 34 0.29 14.37 -22.59
CA ARG A 34 1.40 13.91 -21.79
C ARG A 34 1.28 12.41 -21.87
N LYS A 35 2.11 11.78 -22.72
CA LYS A 35 2.29 10.33 -22.65
C LYS A 35 2.59 10.08 -21.18
N LEU A 36 1.61 9.61 -20.44
CA LEU A 36 1.79 9.07 -19.12
C LEU A 36 2.76 7.90 -19.34
N THR A 37 4.05 8.21 -19.20
CA THR A 37 5.04 7.16 -19.01
C THR A 37 4.63 6.54 -17.69
N ASN A 38 4.04 5.35 -17.75
CA ASN A 38 3.60 4.57 -16.59
C ASN A 38 4.84 4.09 -15.81
N LYS A 39 5.67 5.05 -15.40
CA LYS A 39 6.86 4.81 -14.60
C LYS A 39 6.43 4.59 -13.17
N LEU A 40 6.89 3.51 -12.59
CA LEU A 40 6.60 3.09 -11.22
C LEU A 40 7.89 3.19 -10.41
N ASN A 41 7.89 4.08 -9.44
CA ASN A 41 9.03 4.24 -8.54
C ASN A 41 9.11 3.04 -7.60
N VAL A 42 10.29 2.42 -7.57
CA VAL A 42 10.59 1.30 -6.69
C VAL A 42 11.87 1.59 -5.90
N TYR A 43 11.98 1.02 -4.71
CA TYR A 43 13.25 0.94 -4.00
C TYR A 43 13.69 -0.52 -3.89
N LEU A 44 14.98 -0.69 -3.68
CA LEU A 44 15.59 -1.99 -3.43
C LEU A 44 16.16 -2.02 -2.01
N GLU A 45 15.97 -3.12 -1.32
CA GLU A 45 16.64 -3.44 -0.08
C GLU A 45 17.57 -4.63 -0.33
N VAL A 46 18.88 -4.36 -0.38
CA VAL A 46 19.91 -5.29 -0.86
C VAL A 46 20.66 -5.89 0.33
N GLY A 47 20.33 -7.12 0.68
CA GLY A 47 21.06 -7.93 1.65
C GLY A 47 22.26 -8.67 1.03
N SER A 48 22.88 -9.57 1.78
CA SER A 48 24.01 -10.38 1.33
C SER A 48 23.56 -11.57 0.47
N HIS A 49 22.35 -12.07 0.69
CA HIS A 49 21.80 -13.27 0.03
C HIS A 49 20.47 -13.04 -0.63
N ARG A 50 19.79 -11.95 -0.31
CA ARG A 50 18.44 -11.62 -0.78
C ARG A 50 18.30 -10.15 -1.06
N THR A 51 17.55 -9.85 -2.09
CA THR A 51 17.16 -8.47 -2.44
C THR A 51 15.65 -8.38 -2.49
N PHE A 52 15.07 -7.36 -1.84
CA PHE A 52 13.68 -7.00 -2.02
C PHE A 52 13.55 -5.84 -3.00
N ALA A 53 12.58 -5.93 -3.90
CA ALA A 53 12.10 -4.83 -4.71
C ALA A 53 10.68 -4.45 -4.26
N ALA A 54 10.44 -3.18 -3.99
CA ALA A 54 9.15 -2.71 -3.49
C ALA A 54 8.72 -1.40 -4.15
N ALA A 55 7.44 -1.33 -4.49
CA ALA A 55 6.85 -0.13 -5.06
C ALA A 55 6.64 0.95 -3.99
N LEU A 56 7.10 2.19 -4.24
CA LEU A 56 6.98 3.28 -3.27
C LEU A 56 5.51 3.69 -3.06
N ASP A 57 4.78 3.88 -4.16
CA ASP A 57 3.41 4.40 -4.11
C ASP A 57 2.35 3.32 -3.84
N TRP A 58 2.76 2.04 -3.83
CA TRP A 58 1.86 0.89 -3.71
C TRP A 58 2.30 -0.06 -2.59
N PRO A 59 2.12 0.33 -1.31
CA PRO A 59 2.44 -0.50 -0.16
C PRO A 59 1.87 -1.91 -0.25
N GLY A 60 2.66 -2.91 0.16
CA GLY A 60 2.31 -4.33 0.04
C GLY A 60 2.79 -4.98 -1.25
N TRP A 61 3.00 -4.23 -2.33
CA TRP A 61 3.60 -4.76 -3.54
C TRP A 61 5.13 -4.74 -3.43
N CYS A 62 5.64 -5.80 -2.82
CA CYS A 62 7.04 -6.01 -2.52
C CYS A 62 7.37 -7.50 -2.71
N ARG A 63 8.41 -7.80 -3.47
CA ARG A 63 8.85 -9.18 -3.73
C ARG A 63 10.34 -9.32 -3.61
N MET A 64 10.76 -10.55 -3.34
CA MET A 64 12.14 -10.91 -3.11
C MET A 64 12.72 -11.66 -4.31
N GLY A 65 14.01 -11.44 -4.55
CA GLY A 65 14.86 -12.23 -5.44
C GLY A 65 16.22 -12.48 -4.82
N ARG A 66 17.03 -13.28 -5.48
CA ARG A 66 18.44 -13.50 -5.09
C ARG A 66 19.35 -12.29 -5.39
N ASP A 67 18.93 -11.48 -6.34
CA ASP A 67 19.58 -10.27 -6.83
C ASP A 67 18.56 -9.23 -7.28
N GLU A 68 19.00 -8.02 -7.64
CA GLU A 68 18.14 -6.92 -8.07
C GLU A 68 17.26 -7.30 -9.28
N ALA A 69 17.85 -7.93 -10.29
CA ALA A 69 17.14 -8.28 -11.52
C ALA A 69 16.03 -9.29 -11.23
N THR A 70 16.33 -10.32 -10.45
CA THR A 70 15.35 -11.34 -10.04
C THR A 70 14.26 -10.75 -9.14
N ALA A 71 14.59 -9.82 -8.23
CA ALA A 71 13.63 -9.17 -7.37
C ALA A 71 12.65 -8.29 -8.17
N LEU A 72 13.15 -7.50 -9.14
CA LEU A 72 12.32 -6.69 -10.04
C LEU A 72 11.44 -7.56 -10.94
N GLN A 73 11.97 -8.65 -11.47
CA GLN A 73 11.21 -9.59 -12.27
C GLN A 73 10.08 -10.23 -11.46
N THR A 74 10.37 -10.69 -10.24
CA THR A 74 9.35 -11.27 -9.35
C THR A 74 8.30 -10.21 -8.96
N LEU A 75 8.73 -8.97 -8.71
CA LEU A 75 7.80 -7.86 -8.46
C LEU A 75 6.84 -7.68 -9.64
N PHE A 76 7.36 -7.69 -10.87
CA PHE A 76 6.53 -7.59 -12.07
C PHE A 76 5.54 -8.75 -12.20
N GLU A 77 5.97 -9.98 -11.99
CA GLU A 77 5.13 -11.19 -12.08
C GLU A 77 3.95 -11.16 -11.11
N TYR A 78 4.11 -10.52 -9.96
CA TYR A 78 3.05 -10.35 -8.96
C TYR A 78 2.12 -9.15 -9.21
N SER A 79 2.39 -8.34 -10.22
CA SER A 79 1.60 -7.13 -10.50
C SER A 79 0.12 -7.40 -10.76
N SER A 80 -0.22 -8.48 -11.48
CA SER A 80 -1.60 -8.89 -11.74
C SER A 80 -2.30 -9.41 -10.49
N ARG A 81 -1.58 -10.09 -9.58
CA ARG A 81 -2.13 -10.53 -8.28
C ARG A 81 -2.43 -9.32 -7.40
N TYR A 82 -1.51 -8.35 -7.34
CA TYR A 82 -1.71 -7.11 -6.61
C TYR A 82 -2.87 -6.27 -7.18
N ALA A 83 -2.99 -6.18 -8.51
CA ALA A 83 -4.11 -5.51 -9.18
C ALA A 83 -5.47 -6.07 -8.78
N ARG A 84 -5.61 -7.41 -8.67
CA ARG A 84 -6.85 -8.06 -8.21
C ARG A 84 -7.25 -7.62 -6.80
N ILE A 85 -6.28 -7.51 -5.90
CA ILE A 85 -6.49 -7.08 -4.51
C ILE A 85 -6.98 -5.65 -4.46
N LEU A 86 -6.41 -4.75 -5.25
CA LEU A 86 -6.77 -3.33 -5.27
C LEU A 86 -8.00 -2.99 -6.10
N ARG A 87 -8.44 -3.87 -6.98
CA ARG A 87 -9.56 -3.60 -7.90
C ARG A 87 -10.82 -3.04 -7.21
N PRO A 88 -11.26 -3.53 -6.03
CA PRO A 88 -12.43 -2.98 -5.36
C PRO A 88 -12.24 -1.57 -4.80
N THR A 89 -10.98 -1.11 -4.64
CA THR A 89 -10.68 0.21 -4.02
C THR A 89 -10.84 1.36 -4.99
N ARG A 90 -10.83 1.12 -6.29
CA ARG A 90 -10.82 2.12 -7.36
C ARG A 90 -9.66 3.12 -7.27
N LEU A 91 -8.56 2.76 -6.62
CA LEU A 91 -7.36 3.62 -6.49
C LEU A 91 -6.57 3.80 -7.79
N GLY A 92 -6.98 3.14 -8.88
CA GLY A 92 -6.40 3.36 -10.20
C GLY A 92 -5.05 2.66 -10.42
N PHE A 93 -4.75 1.59 -9.69
CA PHE A 93 -3.53 0.79 -9.96
C PHE A 93 -3.55 0.25 -11.38
N GLN A 94 -2.44 0.43 -12.09
CA GLN A 94 -2.24 -0.07 -13.46
C GLN A 94 -1.15 -1.13 -13.45
N VAL A 95 -1.46 -2.30 -14.03
CA VAL A 95 -0.46 -3.36 -14.24
C VAL A 95 0.59 -2.84 -15.23
N PRO A 96 1.89 -2.85 -14.89
CA PRO A 96 2.93 -2.46 -15.83
C PRO A 96 2.99 -3.43 -17.03
N LYS A 97 3.46 -2.94 -18.17
CA LYS A 97 3.60 -3.78 -19.37
C LYS A 97 4.74 -4.78 -19.24
N ASP A 98 5.83 -4.34 -18.64
CA ASP A 98 7.05 -5.11 -18.42
C ASP A 98 7.91 -4.47 -17.32
N VAL A 99 9.04 -5.08 -16.99
CA VAL A 99 9.99 -4.62 -15.96
C VAL A 99 10.56 -3.23 -16.25
N SER A 100 10.63 -2.78 -17.52
CA SER A 100 11.16 -1.47 -17.88
C SER A 100 10.31 -0.30 -17.38
N ALA A 101 9.08 -0.58 -16.92
CA ALA A 101 8.24 0.41 -16.25
C ALA A 101 8.79 0.82 -14.87
N PHE A 102 9.61 -0.01 -14.23
CA PHE A 102 10.17 0.30 -12.93
C PHE A 102 11.34 1.28 -13.03
N VAL A 103 11.33 2.26 -12.12
CA VAL A 103 12.45 3.18 -11.90
C VAL A 103 12.95 2.95 -10.50
N VAL A 104 14.16 2.40 -10.37
CA VAL A 104 14.81 2.25 -9.06
C VAL A 104 15.30 3.61 -8.61
N VAL A 105 14.61 4.19 -7.61
CA VAL A 105 14.91 5.53 -7.10
C VAL A 105 15.77 5.50 -5.84
N GLU A 106 15.83 4.36 -5.15
CA GLU A 106 16.61 4.22 -3.92
C GLU A 106 17.13 2.77 -3.77
N ARG A 107 18.34 2.64 -3.20
CA ARG A 107 18.93 1.35 -2.80
C ARG A 107 19.34 1.44 -1.35
N LEU A 108 18.74 0.57 -0.53
CA LEU A 108 19.02 0.47 0.90
C LEU A 108 19.93 -0.72 1.14
N LYS A 109 20.91 -0.55 2.01
CA LYS A 109 21.77 -1.66 2.44
C LYS A 109 21.00 -2.51 3.45
N GLY A 110 20.57 -3.70 3.02
CA GLY A 110 19.86 -4.66 3.84
C GLY A 110 20.67 -5.15 5.05
N ASN A 111 20.01 -5.91 5.89
CA ASN A 111 20.55 -6.44 7.14
C ASN A 111 20.20 -7.93 7.32
N ALA A 112 20.43 -8.48 8.52
CA ALA A 112 20.11 -9.87 8.82
C ALA A 112 18.61 -10.21 8.65
N THR A 113 17.70 -9.27 8.89
CA THR A 113 16.25 -9.45 8.67
C THR A 113 15.95 -9.56 7.18
N THR A 114 16.60 -8.75 6.34
CA THR A 114 16.52 -8.84 4.87
C THR A 114 16.95 -10.23 4.39
N ASP A 115 18.10 -10.70 4.88
CA ASP A 115 18.66 -12.01 4.51
C ASP A 115 17.84 -13.18 5.10
N PHE A 116 17.15 -12.97 6.22
CA PHE A 116 16.19 -13.94 6.75
C PHE A 116 14.96 -14.08 5.84
N GLY A 117 14.58 -13.03 5.14
CA GLY A 117 13.45 -13.03 4.17
C GLY A 117 12.32 -12.09 4.49
N ALA A 118 12.62 -10.98 5.18
CA ALA A 118 11.65 -9.93 5.45
C ALA A 118 12.28 -8.54 5.14
N PRO A 119 11.60 -7.63 4.40
CA PRO A 119 12.08 -6.28 4.20
C PRO A 119 12.00 -5.51 5.51
N ASP A 120 13.05 -4.79 5.89
CA ASP A 120 13.18 -4.20 7.23
C ASP A 120 13.47 -2.70 7.22
N LEU A 121 13.83 -2.15 6.08
CA LEU A 121 14.28 -0.76 6.01
C LEU A 121 13.21 0.16 5.42
N ALA A 122 13.08 1.34 6.06
CA ALA A 122 12.21 2.40 5.58
C ALA A 122 12.92 3.22 4.50
N PRO A 123 12.35 3.35 3.27
CA PRO A 123 12.87 4.29 2.28
C PRO A 123 12.72 5.74 2.77
N ALA A 124 13.54 6.63 2.23
CA ALA A 124 13.57 8.05 2.65
C ALA A 124 12.20 8.74 2.55
N SER A 125 11.34 8.30 1.62
CA SER A 125 9.98 8.81 1.49
C SER A 125 9.07 8.51 2.70
N ASP A 126 9.37 7.47 3.47
CA ASP A 126 8.50 7.02 4.55
C ASP A 126 8.54 7.89 5.81
N VAL A 127 9.51 8.80 5.92
CA VAL A 127 9.56 9.79 7.00
C VAL A 127 8.77 11.07 6.68
N GLN A 128 8.26 11.20 5.44
CA GLN A 128 7.44 12.36 5.06
C GLN A 128 6.08 12.32 5.75
N PRO A 129 5.53 13.48 6.16
CA PRO A 129 4.19 13.56 6.70
C PRO A 129 3.13 12.99 5.76
N LEU A 130 2.02 12.55 6.32
CA LEU A 130 0.82 12.16 5.59
C LEU A 130 -0.21 13.29 5.64
N ASP A 131 -0.75 13.68 4.49
CA ASP A 131 -1.99 14.43 4.45
C ASP A 131 -3.21 13.49 4.55
N ASP A 132 -4.39 14.06 4.77
CA ASP A 132 -5.64 13.30 4.91
C ASP A 132 -6.01 12.48 3.66
N THR A 133 -5.64 12.97 2.47
CA THR A 133 -5.93 12.28 1.22
C THR A 133 -5.09 11.02 1.10
N GLU A 134 -3.83 11.14 1.41
CA GLU A 134 -2.92 10.00 1.39
C GLU A 134 -3.19 9.04 2.54
N LEU A 135 -3.53 9.53 3.73
CA LEU A 135 -3.96 8.70 4.86
C LEU A 135 -5.16 7.84 4.45
N ARG A 136 -6.21 8.42 3.86
CA ARG A 136 -7.37 7.66 3.36
C ARG A 136 -6.99 6.63 2.30
N ARG A 137 -6.07 6.99 1.41
CA ARG A 137 -5.55 6.07 0.39
C ARG A 137 -4.83 4.87 1.02
N LEU A 138 -3.94 5.12 1.96
CA LEU A 138 -3.19 4.06 2.67
C LEU A 138 -4.12 3.16 3.50
N GLN A 139 -5.11 3.73 4.16
CA GLN A 139 -6.13 2.96 4.86
C GLN A 139 -6.96 2.08 3.90
N ALA A 140 -7.27 2.58 2.70
CA ALA A 140 -7.98 1.80 1.69
C ALA A 140 -7.14 0.61 1.19
N ILE A 141 -5.82 0.78 1.06
CA ILE A 141 -4.89 -0.31 0.72
C ILE A 141 -4.87 -1.36 1.84
N LEU A 142 -4.68 -0.96 3.10
CA LEU A 142 -4.69 -1.91 4.24
C LEU A 142 -5.99 -2.71 4.29
N LYS A 143 -7.14 -2.04 4.20
CA LYS A 143 -8.46 -2.71 4.17
C LYS A 143 -8.58 -3.69 2.99
N ALA A 144 -7.95 -3.41 1.85
CA ALA A 144 -7.94 -4.33 0.72
C ALA A 144 -7.05 -5.55 0.99
N CYS A 145 -5.90 -5.36 1.64
CA CYS A 145 -5.02 -6.45 2.04
C CYS A 145 -5.71 -7.39 3.03
N TRP A 146 -6.36 -6.88 4.06
CA TRP A 146 -7.11 -7.67 5.04
C TRP A 146 -8.24 -8.46 4.40
N ARG A 147 -9.06 -7.83 3.54
CA ARG A 147 -10.10 -8.57 2.79
C ARG A 147 -9.53 -9.68 1.90
N ALA A 148 -8.36 -9.44 1.31
CA ALA A 148 -7.70 -10.47 0.51
C ALA A 148 -7.22 -11.64 1.39
N PHE A 149 -6.76 -11.34 2.61
CA PHE A 149 -6.37 -12.36 3.58
C PHE A 149 -7.55 -13.17 4.05
N ASP A 150 -8.65 -12.53 4.44
CA ASP A 150 -9.90 -13.20 4.83
C ASP A 150 -10.41 -14.13 3.72
N ALA A 151 -10.42 -13.64 2.47
CA ALA A 151 -10.83 -14.45 1.32
C ALA A 151 -9.88 -15.64 1.05
N ALA A 152 -8.57 -15.48 1.26
CA ALA A 152 -7.61 -16.57 1.11
C ALA A 152 -7.79 -17.64 2.21
N VAL A 153 -8.06 -17.20 3.44
CA VAL A 153 -8.36 -18.09 4.58
C VAL A 153 -9.65 -18.85 4.32
N GLU A 154 -10.74 -18.19 3.91
CA GLU A 154 -12.01 -18.80 3.57
C GLU A 154 -11.86 -19.84 2.43
N MET A 155 -11.10 -19.50 1.40
CA MET A 155 -10.84 -20.43 0.27
C MET A 155 -10.04 -21.66 0.72
N ALA A 156 -9.21 -21.53 1.76
CA ALA A 156 -8.37 -22.61 2.30
C ALA A 156 -9.06 -23.42 3.41
N ASP A 157 -10.21 -22.98 3.89
CA ASP A 157 -10.92 -23.65 4.99
C ASP A 157 -11.25 -25.11 4.64
N GLY A 158 -11.04 -25.99 5.60
CA GLY A 158 -11.21 -27.45 5.42
C GLY A 158 -10.18 -28.11 4.49
N LYS A 159 -9.18 -27.38 3.97
CA LYS A 159 -8.14 -27.91 3.07
C LYS A 159 -6.79 -28.00 3.76
N THR A 160 -5.99 -28.98 3.33
CA THR A 160 -4.62 -29.12 3.78
C THR A 160 -3.70 -28.31 2.89
N LEU A 161 -2.97 -27.36 3.48
CA LEU A 161 -1.92 -26.62 2.76
C LEU A 161 -0.72 -27.53 2.50
N ARG A 162 -0.22 -27.56 1.26
CA ARG A 162 0.99 -28.30 0.92
C ARG A 162 2.16 -27.83 1.78
N THR A 163 2.99 -28.77 2.22
CA THR A 163 4.24 -28.44 2.89
C THR A 163 5.19 -27.71 1.93
N GLY A 164 5.98 -26.79 2.47
CA GLY A 164 7.02 -26.12 1.68
C GLY A 164 8.13 -27.06 1.22
N PRO A 165 9.04 -26.61 0.34
CA PRO A 165 10.08 -27.46 -0.28
C PRO A 165 11.02 -28.17 0.71
N ARG A 166 11.06 -27.72 1.98
CA ARG A 166 11.84 -28.33 3.05
C ARG A 166 11.00 -29.14 4.04
N GLY A 167 9.77 -29.54 3.66
CA GLY A 167 8.86 -30.28 4.52
C GLY A 167 8.23 -29.45 5.65
N GLY A 168 8.52 -28.15 5.72
CA GLY A 168 7.99 -27.22 6.71
C GLY A 168 6.80 -26.41 6.19
N GLY A 169 6.25 -25.61 7.06
CA GLY A 169 5.14 -24.69 6.77
C GLY A 169 4.09 -24.74 7.89
N ARG A 170 3.50 -23.58 8.19
CA ARG A 170 2.42 -23.50 9.16
C ARG A 170 1.15 -24.15 8.60
N THR A 171 0.30 -24.66 9.48
CA THR A 171 -1.10 -24.95 9.17
C THR A 171 -1.83 -23.64 8.86
N LEU A 172 -3.04 -23.71 8.30
CA LEU A 172 -3.84 -22.52 8.06
C LEU A 172 -4.04 -21.70 9.35
N ASP A 173 -4.46 -22.35 10.44
CA ASP A 173 -4.61 -21.69 11.74
C ASP A 173 -3.29 -21.07 12.23
N GLY A 174 -2.18 -21.77 12.00
CA GLY A 174 -0.85 -21.25 12.35
C GLY A 174 -0.47 -20.02 11.55
N VAL A 175 -0.89 -19.89 10.29
CA VAL A 175 -0.72 -18.67 9.49
C VAL A 175 -1.61 -17.54 10.02
N VAL A 176 -2.89 -17.82 10.29
CA VAL A 176 -3.84 -16.83 10.85
C VAL A 176 -3.34 -16.26 12.17
N GLN A 177 -2.93 -17.12 13.10
CA GLN A 177 -2.41 -16.67 14.41
C GLN A 177 -1.08 -15.89 14.26
N HIS A 178 -0.23 -16.28 13.31
CA HIS A 178 1.01 -15.57 13.03
C HIS A 178 0.76 -14.15 12.48
N VAL A 179 -0.16 -14.01 11.54
CA VAL A 179 -0.52 -12.70 10.97
C VAL A 179 -1.10 -11.80 12.05
N LEU A 180 -2.10 -12.27 12.80
CA LEU A 180 -2.71 -11.49 13.87
C LEU A 180 -1.70 -11.09 14.98
N GLY A 181 -0.78 -11.99 15.32
CA GLY A 181 0.28 -11.70 16.27
C GLY A 181 1.26 -10.64 15.77
N ALA A 182 1.62 -10.69 14.47
CA ALA A 182 2.47 -9.68 13.85
C ALA A 182 1.79 -8.31 13.77
N GLU A 183 0.52 -8.24 13.35
CA GLU A 183 -0.29 -7.02 13.33
C GLU A 183 -0.32 -6.34 14.70
N THR A 184 -0.54 -7.12 15.76
CA THR A 184 -0.50 -6.62 17.14
C THR A 184 0.87 -6.08 17.52
N GLY A 185 1.94 -6.78 17.12
CA GLY A 185 3.32 -6.34 17.33
C GLY A 185 3.62 -5.03 16.58
N TYR A 186 3.23 -4.94 15.32
CA TYR A 186 3.43 -3.73 14.48
C TYR A 186 2.60 -2.55 15.00
N LEU A 187 1.36 -2.79 15.45
CA LEU A 187 0.54 -1.77 16.10
C LEU A 187 1.27 -1.15 17.31
N SER A 188 1.96 -1.97 18.10
CA SER A 188 2.74 -1.46 19.23
C SER A 188 3.94 -0.61 18.78
N GLN A 189 4.58 -0.93 17.64
CA GLN A 189 5.64 -0.11 17.05
C GLN A 189 5.13 1.24 16.53
N LEU A 190 3.89 1.29 16.07
CA LEU A 190 3.23 2.56 15.71
C LEU A 190 2.82 3.38 16.96
N GLY A 191 2.73 2.74 18.12
CA GLY A 191 2.38 3.36 19.40
C GLY A 191 0.95 3.10 19.86
N GLY A 192 0.24 2.17 19.22
CA GLY A 192 -1.10 1.74 19.59
C GLY A 192 -1.13 0.46 20.40
N LYS A 193 -2.32 0.10 20.82
CA LYS A 193 -2.64 -1.18 21.48
C LYS A 193 -4.07 -1.57 21.18
N VAL A 194 -4.36 -2.85 21.15
CA VAL A 194 -5.73 -3.37 21.03
C VAL A 194 -6.47 -3.11 22.34
N SER A 195 -7.66 -2.50 22.25
CA SER A 195 -8.54 -2.31 23.40
C SER A 195 -9.35 -3.58 23.66
N GLN A 196 -9.56 -3.90 24.93
CA GLN A 196 -10.45 -4.98 25.33
C GLN A 196 -11.92 -4.55 25.47
N SER A 197 -12.20 -3.24 25.41
CA SER A 197 -13.55 -2.69 25.60
C SER A 197 -14.52 -2.99 24.45
N GLU A 198 -14.04 -3.45 23.31
CA GLU A 198 -14.85 -3.77 22.13
C GLU A 198 -15.09 -5.28 22.01
N ALA A 199 -15.62 -5.89 23.08
CA ALA A 199 -15.82 -7.34 23.20
C ALA A 199 -16.79 -7.94 22.17
N SER A 200 -17.61 -7.11 21.50
CA SER A 200 -18.52 -7.55 20.43
C SER A 200 -17.83 -7.85 19.11
N LEU A 201 -16.60 -7.37 18.90
CA LEU A 201 -15.83 -7.61 17.67
C LEU A 201 -14.95 -8.86 17.80
N SER A 202 -14.69 -9.51 16.68
CA SER A 202 -13.68 -10.57 16.61
C SER A 202 -12.27 -10.03 16.86
N PRO A 203 -11.30 -10.87 17.27
CA PRO A 203 -9.92 -10.43 17.49
C PRO A 203 -9.30 -9.70 16.27
N PRO A 204 -9.43 -10.16 15.02
CA PRO A 204 -8.95 -9.42 13.86
C PRO A 204 -9.60 -8.04 13.71
N GLU A 205 -10.94 -7.95 13.82
CA GLU A 205 -11.67 -6.68 13.68
C GLU A 205 -11.20 -5.65 14.71
N ARG A 206 -11.03 -6.06 15.97
CA ARG A 206 -10.49 -5.16 17.02
C ARG A 206 -9.08 -4.67 16.69
N THR A 207 -8.23 -5.56 16.20
CA THR A 207 -6.86 -5.21 15.81
C THR A 207 -6.86 -4.24 14.63
N HIS A 208 -7.64 -4.51 13.59
CA HIS A 208 -7.76 -3.63 12.42
C HIS A 208 -8.32 -2.24 12.78
N GLN A 209 -9.34 -2.16 13.64
CA GLN A 209 -9.84 -0.88 14.13
C GLN A 209 -8.78 -0.10 14.92
N ALA A 210 -8.07 -0.78 15.82
CA ALA A 210 -6.98 -0.17 16.59
C ALA A 210 -5.86 0.34 15.67
N ILE A 211 -5.50 -0.42 14.62
CA ILE A 211 -4.53 0.00 13.62
C ILE A 211 -5.01 1.27 12.90
N LEU A 212 -6.23 1.29 12.36
CA LEU A 212 -6.74 2.45 11.62
C LEU A 212 -6.82 3.71 12.47
N LYS A 213 -7.25 3.57 13.72
CA LYS A 213 -7.30 4.67 14.70
C LYS A 213 -5.90 5.19 15.04
N THR A 214 -4.97 4.28 15.34
CA THR A 214 -3.59 4.65 15.69
C THR A 214 -2.86 5.26 14.50
N LEU A 215 -3.08 4.73 13.29
CA LEU A 215 -2.51 5.27 12.06
C LEU A 215 -2.95 6.72 11.81
N ALA A 216 -4.24 7.02 12.02
CA ALA A 216 -4.75 8.38 11.90
C ALA A 216 -4.13 9.30 12.96
N ALA A 217 -4.12 8.90 14.23
CA ALA A 217 -3.50 9.66 15.31
C ALA A 217 -2.00 9.91 15.08
N SER A 218 -1.28 8.91 14.55
CA SER A 218 0.14 9.08 14.20
C SER A 218 0.33 10.05 13.03
N ALA A 219 -0.51 9.96 11.99
CA ALA A 219 -0.45 10.88 10.85
C ALA A 219 -0.72 12.34 11.24
N HIS A 220 -1.61 12.56 12.21
CA HIS A 220 -1.95 13.89 12.74
C HIS A 220 -0.97 14.39 13.83
N GLY A 221 0.09 13.63 14.13
CA GLY A 221 1.07 14.04 15.14
C GLY A 221 0.61 13.92 16.59
N GLU A 222 -0.50 13.20 16.85
CA GLU A 222 -1.06 12.98 18.18
C GLU A 222 -0.28 11.91 18.97
N ILE A 223 0.59 11.16 18.28
CA ILE A 223 1.44 10.12 18.87
C ILE A 223 2.89 10.60 18.89
N ALA A 224 3.50 10.63 20.08
CA ALA A 224 4.90 11.02 20.22
C ALA A 224 5.82 10.11 19.39
N ALA A 225 6.88 10.69 18.79
CA ALA A 225 7.84 9.95 17.93
C ALA A 225 8.65 8.87 18.69
N HIS A 226 8.68 8.94 20.02
CA HIS A 226 9.36 7.96 20.87
C HIS A 226 8.40 7.37 21.88
N GLY A 227 8.59 6.09 22.18
CA GLY A 227 7.86 5.40 23.23
C GLY A 227 8.37 5.79 24.62
N PRO A 228 7.68 5.32 25.69
CA PRO A 228 8.05 5.67 27.09
C PRO A 228 9.46 5.26 27.50
N ARG A 229 10.04 4.27 26.82
CA ARG A 229 11.41 3.78 27.06
C ARG A 229 12.43 4.35 26.07
N GLY A 230 12.09 5.45 25.34
CA GLY A 230 12.97 6.11 24.38
C GLY A 230 13.08 5.44 23.01
N GLY A 231 12.46 4.27 22.78
CA GLY A 231 12.49 3.61 21.48
C GLY A 231 11.74 4.42 20.42
N LYS A 232 12.34 4.57 19.24
CA LYS A 232 11.73 5.28 18.11
C LYS A 232 10.54 4.48 17.58
N ARG A 233 9.41 5.14 17.39
CA ARG A 233 8.23 4.55 16.77
C ARG A 233 8.35 4.54 15.26
N TRP A 234 7.63 3.62 14.64
CA TRP A 234 7.59 3.55 13.18
C TRP A 234 6.84 4.74 12.60
N PRO A 235 7.38 5.36 11.53
CA PRO A 235 6.60 6.32 10.75
C PRO A 235 5.34 5.68 10.17
N PRO A 236 4.23 6.42 10.05
CA PRO A 236 2.96 5.87 9.58
C PRO A 236 3.05 5.24 8.17
N ARG A 237 3.84 5.82 7.24
CA ARG A 237 4.06 5.23 5.89
C ARG A 237 4.78 3.90 5.98
N TYR A 238 5.86 3.81 6.76
CA TYR A 238 6.60 2.58 6.95
C TYR A 238 5.73 1.50 7.58
N PHE A 239 4.94 1.86 8.60
CA PHE A 239 3.98 0.94 9.19
C PHE A 239 3.07 0.32 8.12
N VAL A 240 2.42 1.14 7.29
CA VAL A 240 1.52 0.65 6.23
C VAL A 240 2.26 -0.24 5.24
N ARG A 241 3.48 0.12 4.87
CA ARG A 241 4.32 -0.68 3.96
C ARG A 241 4.61 -2.06 4.53
N ARG A 242 5.02 -2.09 5.78
CA ARG A 242 5.39 -3.33 6.48
C ARG A 242 4.18 -4.22 6.72
N GLU A 243 3.10 -3.65 7.19
CA GLU A 243 1.83 -4.32 7.45
C GLU A 243 1.24 -4.92 6.17
N ALA A 244 1.05 -4.10 5.14
CA ALA A 244 0.50 -4.55 3.86
C ALA A 244 1.35 -5.64 3.20
N TRP A 245 2.69 -5.52 3.26
CA TRP A 245 3.58 -6.56 2.74
C TRP A 245 3.39 -7.88 3.48
N HIS A 246 3.39 -7.85 4.81
CA HIS A 246 3.31 -9.06 5.63
C HIS A 246 1.99 -9.80 5.39
N VAL A 247 0.87 -9.08 5.38
CA VAL A 247 -0.45 -9.63 5.10
C VAL A 247 -0.47 -10.26 3.70
N LEU A 248 0.00 -9.54 2.67
CA LEU A 248 -0.04 -10.03 1.29
C LEU A 248 0.95 -11.17 1.03
N ASP A 249 2.08 -11.21 1.71
CA ASP A 249 3.01 -12.34 1.61
C ASP A 249 2.32 -13.63 2.06
N HIS A 250 1.55 -13.57 3.13
CA HIS A 250 0.76 -14.71 3.61
C HIS A 250 -0.49 -15.01 2.78
N VAL A 251 -1.15 -14.02 2.16
CA VAL A 251 -2.18 -14.26 1.14
C VAL A 251 -1.62 -15.13 0.03
N TRP A 252 -0.48 -14.75 -0.50
CA TRP A 252 0.15 -15.48 -1.61
C TRP A 252 0.75 -16.81 -1.16
N GLU A 253 1.25 -16.92 0.07
CA GLU A 253 1.63 -18.21 0.67
C GLU A 253 0.45 -19.18 0.68
N ILE A 254 -0.71 -18.76 1.18
CA ILE A 254 -1.92 -19.61 1.24
C ILE A 254 -2.34 -20.01 -0.18
N GLU A 255 -2.51 -19.04 -1.10
CA GLU A 255 -2.91 -19.30 -2.47
C GLU A 255 -1.95 -20.27 -3.19
N ASP A 256 -0.64 -20.12 -3.02
CA ASP A 256 0.35 -20.94 -3.69
C ASP A 256 0.48 -22.34 -3.07
N ARG A 257 0.13 -22.51 -1.81
CA ARG A 257 0.14 -23.80 -1.11
C ARG A 257 -1.15 -24.59 -1.29
N LEU A 258 -2.22 -23.98 -1.80
CA LEU A 258 -3.46 -24.66 -2.17
C LEU A 258 -3.38 -25.35 -3.54
N LYS A 259 -2.47 -24.98 -4.41
CA LYS A 259 -2.34 -25.46 -5.80
C LYS A 259 -1.62 -26.80 -5.89
#